data_96cd26deeb8d5f313c78230f95e01978
#
_entry.id   96cd26deeb8d5f313c78230f95e01978
#
_cell.length_a   1.000
_cell.length_b   1.000
_cell.length_c   1.000
_cell.angle_alpha   90.00
_cell.angle_beta   90.00
_cell.angle_gamma   90.00
#
_symmetry.space_group_name_H-M   'P 1'
#
loop_
_entity.id
_entity.type
_entity.pdbx_description
1 polymer ?
#
loop_
_entity_poly.entity_id
_entity_poly.type
_entity_poly.pdbx_seq_one_letter_code
_entity_poly.pdbx_strand_id
1 'polypeptide(L)'
;MNRIHRGMALALVAVVGVSACRKSPETVATPTDTTPPPPAETCDAACRQRRADSAAAANAARDRAAADAAERARLAAIESARNTLQATIYFDYDAADIRGDARSSLDAKLPILRANAGLQLRISGHADERGSDQYNDALGQSRAAAAKRYLTDNGVDAARITIVSYGEQRPATSGSDESAWSRNRRAEFEITAGGTNIVPPQ
;
A
#
# COMPACT_ATOMS: atom_id res chain seq x y z
N MET A 1 20.69 32.56 -13.84
CA MET A 1 20.74 32.72 -15.33
C MET A 1 20.96 31.33 -15.93
N ASN A 2 20.15 30.98 -16.91
CA ASN A 2 20.06 29.80 -17.80
C ASN A 2 18.90 28.87 -17.46
N ARG A 3 17.74 29.08 -18.05
CA ARG A 3 17.10 28.76 -19.36
C ARG A 3 16.89 27.23 -19.56
N ILE A 4 15.73 26.82 -19.24
CA ILE A 4 14.59 26.18 -19.96
C ILE A 4 14.95 25.60 -21.34
N HIS A 5 14.76 24.28 -21.53
CA HIS A 5 14.44 23.70 -22.83
C HIS A 5 13.24 22.74 -22.72
N ARG A 6 12.09 23.24 -23.20
CA ARG A 6 10.91 22.46 -23.55
C ARG A 6 11.16 21.81 -24.92
N GLY A 7 11.16 20.50 -25.00
CA GLY A 7 11.10 19.75 -26.25
C GLY A 7 9.67 19.34 -26.56
N MET A 8 9.07 20.02 -27.55
CA MET A 8 7.75 19.72 -28.09
C MET A 8 7.97 18.81 -29.31
N ALA A 9 7.56 17.55 -29.23
CA ALA A 9 7.59 16.62 -30.37
C ALA A 9 6.30 16.76 -31.19
N LEU A 10 6.45 17.29 -32.43
CA LEU A 10 5.42 17.36 -33.43
C LEU A 10 5.26 15.99 -34.11
N ALA A 11 4.08 15.40 -34.06
CA ALA A 11 3.73 14.22 -34.85
C ALA A 11 3.25 14.67 -36.25
N LEU A 12 3.99 14.28 -37.27
CA LEU A 12 3.65 14.47 -38.68
C LEU A 12 2.66 13.37 -39.08
N VAL A 13 1.44 13.78 -39.46
CA VAL A 13 0.47 12.92 -40.10
C VAL A 13 0.69 12.99 -41.63
N ALA A 14 1.13 11.90 -42.23
CA ALA A 14 1.24 11.76 -43.69
C ALA A 14 -0.11 11.35 -44.28
N VAL A 15 -0.72 12.26 -45.06
CA VAL A 15 -1.91 11.98 -45.86
C VAL A 15 -1.43 11.36 -47.18
N VAL A 16 -1.71 10.09 -47.40
CA VAL A 16 -1.53 9.43 -48.71
C VAL A 16 -2.82 9.59 -49.52
N GLY A 17 -2.75 10.42 -50.54
CA GLY A 17 -3.80 10.57 -51.54
C GLY A 17 -3.85 9.38 -52.48
N VAL A 18 -4.99 8.70 -52.57
CA VAL A 18 -5.27 7.68 -53.57
C VAL A 18 -6.11 8.28 -54.68
N SER A 19 -5.52 8.30 -55.87
CA SER A 19 -6.09 8.79 -57.12
C SER A 19 -7.25 7.90 -57.59
N ALA A 20 -8.41 8.50 -57.86
CA ALA A 20 -9.61 7.81 -58.31
C ALA A 20 -9.54 7.53 -59.80
N CYS A 21 -9.55 6.29 -60.22
CA CYS A 21 -9.93 5.90 -61.59
C CYS A 21 -11.46 5.73 -61.66
N ARG A 22 -12.11 6.62 -62.42
CA ARG A 22 -13.53 6.50 -62.83
C ARG A 22 -13.68 5.38 -63.82
N LYS A 23 -14.47 4.33 -63.51
CA LYS A 23 -15.07 3.42 -64.49
C LYS A 23 -16.58 3.56 -64.40
N SER A 24 -17.23 3.75 -65.60
CA SER A 24 -18.65 3.92 -65.75
C SER A 24 -19.48 2.74 -65.25
N PRO A 25 -20.73 2.98 -64.83
CA PRO A 25 -21.54 1.92 -64.24
C PRO A 25 -22.18 1.06 -65.33
N GLU A 26 -21.90 -0.22 -65.29
CA GLU A 26 -22.68 -1.22 -66.01
C GLU A 26 -23.90 -1.58 -65.18
N THR A 27 -25.08 -1.41 -65.69
CA THR A 27 -26.36 -1.66 -65.03
C THR A 27 -26.57 -3.18 -64.91
N VAL A 28 -26.18 -3.77 -63.83
CA VAL A 28 -26.54 -5.14 -63.48
C VAL A 28 -27.80 -5.10 -62.61
N ALA A 29 -28.89 -5.63 -63.18
CA ALA A 29 -30.16 -5.82 -62.50
C ALA A 29 -29.93 -6.74 -61.28
N THR A 30 -30.06 -6.20 -60.08
CA THR A 30 -30.02 -6.94 -58.80
C THR A 30 -31.38 -7.71 -58.76
N PRO A 31 -31.35 -9.05 -58.57
CA PRO A 31 -32.53 -9.75 -58.11
C PRO A 31 -32.86 -9.30 -56.70
N THR A 32 -34.00 -8.69 -56.53
CA THR A 32 -34.56 -8.34 -55.24
C THR A 32 -34.93 -9.63 -54.53
N ASP A 33 -34.01 -10.18 -53.79
CA ASP A 33 -34.33 -11.24 -52.81
C ASP A 33 -35.08 -10.57 -51.65
N THR A 34 -36.41 -10.59 -51.80
CA THR A 34 -37.35 -10.13 -50.78
C THR A 34 -37.60 -11.29 -49.82
N THR A 35 -36.56 -11.74 -49.16
CA THR A 35 -36.75 -12.59 -47.96
C THR A 35 -37.20 -11.67 -46.84
N PRO A 36 -38.43 -11.81 -46.33
CA PRO A 36 -38.89 -11.00 -45.22
C PRO A 36 -37.93 -11.26 -44.02
N PRO A 37 -37.57 -10.22 -43.26
CA PRO A 37 -36.76 -10.41 -42.09
C PRO A 37 -37.44 -11.45 -41.17
N PRO A 38 -36.69 -12.37 -40.56
CA PRO A 38 -37.28 -13.38 -39.68
C PRO A 38 -38.13 -12.66 -38.64
N PRO A 39 -39.33 -13.18 -38.33
CA PRO A 39 -40.22 -12.55 -37.35
C PRO A 39 -39.43 -12.35 -36.05
N ALA A 40 -39.41 -11.11 -35.53
CA ALA A 40 -38.83 -10.82 -34.23
C ALA A 40 -39.42 -11.81 -33.24
N GLU A 41 -38.58 -12.72 -32.70
CA GLU A 41 -39.00 -13.70 -31.74
C GLU A 41 -39.66 -12.97 -30.56
N THR A 42 -40.98 -12.96 -30.54
CA THR A 42 -41.75 -12.36 -29.46
C THR A 42 -41.52 -13.24 -28.22
N CYS A 43 -40.65 -12.75 -27.34
CA CYS A 43 -40.33 -13.42 -26.10
C CYS A 43 -41.61 -13.57 -25.26
N ASP A 44 -42.06 -14.79 -25.06
CA ASP A 44 -43.23 -15.10 -24.25
C ASP A 44 -43.00 -14.81 -22.77
N ALA A 45 -44.01 -14.97 -21.92
CA ALA A 45 -43.90 -14.71 -20.50
C ALA A 45 -42.80 -15.56 -19.82
N ALA A 46 -42.64 -16.80 -20.23
CA ALA A 46 -41.64 -17.72 -19.70
C ALA A 46 -40.21 -17.29 -20.12
N CYS A 47 -40.03 -16.81 -21.36
CA CYS A 47 -38.77 -16.25 -21.83
C CYS A 47 -38.40 -14.98 -21.05
N ARG A 48 -39.36 -14.06 -20.82
CA ARG A 48 -39.13 -12.85 -20.01
C ARG A 48 -38.76 -13.21 -18.58
N GLN A 49 -39.42 -14.18 -17.97
CA GLN A 49 -39.10 -14.63 -16.62
C GLN A 49 -37.68 -15.22 -16.54
N ARG A 50 -37.30 -16.12 -17.45
CA ARG A 50 -35.90 -16.65 -17.49
C ARG A 50 -34.85 -15.58 -17.64
N ARG A 51 -35.11 -14.54 -18.45
CA ARG A 51 -34.20 -13.39 -18.58
C ARG A 51 -34.12 -12.58 -17.30
N ALA A 52 -35.24 -12.36 -16.61
CA ALA A 52 -35.28 -11.67 -15.32
C ALA A 52 -34.53 -12.45 -14.24
N ASP A 53 -34.74 -13.77 -14.17
CA ASP A 53 -34.06 -14.64 -13.21
C ASP A 53 -32.55 -14.71 -13.48
N SER A 54 -32.16 -14.78 -14.77
CA SER A 54 -30.75 -14.74 -15.18
C SER A 54 -30.09 -13.40 -14.84
N ALA A 55 -30.80 -12.28 -15.08
CA ALA A 55 -30.30 -10.95 -14.71
C ALA A 55 -30.18 -10.78 -13.18
N ALA A 56 -31.16 -11.28 -12.42
CA ALA A 56 -31.13 -11.25 -10.96
C ALA A 56 -29.95 -12.08 -10.42
N ALA A 57 -29.75 -13.30 -10.98
CA ALA A 57 -28.61 -14.14 -10.59
C ALA A 57 -27.25 -13.48 -10.94
N ALA A 58 -27.15 -12.83 -12.10
CA ALA A 58 -25.95 -12.10 -12.50
C ALA A 58 -25.66 -10.90 -11.58
N ASN A 59 -26.70 -10.16 -11.20
CA ASN A 59 -26.55 -9.05 -10.24
C ASN A 59 -26.12 -9.55 -8.87
N ALA A 60 -26.77 -10.60 -8.34
CA ALA A 60 -26.38 -11.20 -7.07
C ALA A 60 -24.93 -11.73 -7.08
N ALA A 61 -24.46 -12.26 -8.21
CA ALA A 61 -23.06 -12.68 -8.37
C ALA A 61 -22.10 -11.49 -8.36
N ARG A 62 -22.47 -10.38 -9.00
CA ARG A 62 -21.68 -9.12 -8.98
C ARG A 62 -21.61 -8.53 -7.58
N ASP A 63 -22.74 -8.49 -6.86
CA ASP A 63 -22.79 -7.95 -5.50
C ASP A 63 -21.92 -8.78 -4.54
N ARG A 64 -21.96 -10.11 -4.65
CA ARG A 64 -21.07 -10.99 -3.88
C ARG A 64 -19.60 -10.74 -4.24
N ALA A 65 -19.28 -10.68 -5.52
CA ALA A 65 -17.89 -10.40 -5.95
C ALA A 65 -17.39 -9.03 -5.46
N ALA A 66 -18.25 -8.02 -5.45
CA ALA A 66 -17.95 -6.69 -4.92
C ALA A 66 -17.72 -6.73 -3.39
N ALA A 67 -18.57 -7.44 -2.64
CA ALA A 67 -18.43 -7.64 -1.20
C ALA A 67 -17.12 -8.37 -0.85
N ASP A 68 -16.82 -9.46 -1.57
CA ASP A 68 -15.57 -10.20 -1.39
C ASP A 68 -14.33 -9.35 -1.73
N ALA A 69 -14.42 -8.51 -2.75
CA ALA A 69 -13.34 -7.58 -3.11
C ALA A 69 -13.13 -6.52 -2.04
N ALA A 70 -14.22 -5.96 -1.49
CA ALA A 70 -14.16 -4.97 -0.41
C ALA A 70 -13.55 -5.55 0.87
N GLU A 71 -13.93 -6.79 1.23
CA GLU A 71 -13.36 -7.45 2.41
C GLU A 71 -11.86 -7.77 2.22
N ARG A 72 -11.45 -8.24 1.04
CA ARG A 72 -10.01 -8.43 0.74
C ARG A 72 -9.24 -7.12 0.81
N ALA A 73 -9.79 -6.03 0.30
CA ALA A 73 -9.16 -4.70 0.38
C ALA A 73 -9.03 -4.23 1.83
N ARG A 74 -10.07 -4.44 2.66
CA ARG A 74 -10.05 -4.15 4.09
C ARG A 74 -8.97 -4.93 4.83
N LEU A 75 -8.89 -6.23 4.60
CA LEU A 75 -7.87 -7.08 5.23
C LEU A 75 -6.45 -6.68 4.81
N ALA A 76 -6.24 -6.35 3.54
CA ALA A 76 -4.96 -5.85 3.04
C ALA A 76 -4.57 -4.51 3.68
N ALA A 77 -5.53 -3.60 3.89
CA ALA A 77 -5.30 -2.32 4.56
C ALA A 77 -4.94 -2.51 6.05
N ILE A 78 -5.58 -3.44 6.74
CA ILE A 78 -5.24 -3.81 8.13
C ILE A 78 -3.81 -4.35 8.21
N GLU A 79 -3.44 -5.25 7.32
CA GLU A 79 -2.09 -5.83 7.28
C GLU A 79 -1.04 -4.77 6.95
N SER A 80 -1.32 -3.87 6.02
CA SER A 80 -0.45 -2.72 5.71
C SER A 80 -0.25 -1.81 6.93
N ALA A 81 -1.33 -1.52 7.66
CA ALA A 81 -1.25 -0.72 8.89
C ALA A 81 -0.41 -1.43 9.97
N ARG A 82 -0.57 -2.74 10.13
CA ARG A 82 0.23 -3.56 11.05
C ARG A 82 1.71 -3.51 10.69
N ASN A 83 2.04 -3.74 9.42
CA ASN A 83 3.42 -3.69 8.93
C ASN A 83 4.04 -2.30 9.13
N THR A 84 3.27 -1.23 8.90
CA THR A 84 3.70 0.14 9.18
C THR A 84 3.99 0.36 10.66
N LEU A 85 3.13 -0.12 11.56
CA LEU A 85 3.36 -0.02 13.01
C LEU A 85 4.61 -0.77 13.47
N GLN A 86 4.88 -1.93 12.90
CA GLN A 86 6.01 -2.80 13.25
C GLN A 86 7.31 -2.47 12.50
N ALA A 87 7.27 -1.54 11.55
CA ALA A 87 8.45 -1.15 10.79
C ALA A 87 9.58 -0.65 11.72
N THR A 88 10.72 -1.30 11.61
CA THR A 88 11.94 -1.01 12.35
C THR A 88 12.53 0.33 11.91
N ILE A 89 13.14 1.07 12.85
CA ILE A 89 13.94 2.26 12.56
C ILE A 89 15.40 2.03 12.92
N TYR A 90 16.30 2.72 12.23
CA TYR A 90 17.74 2.56 12.36
C TYR A 90 18.43 3.83 12.84
N PHE A 91 19.59 3.65 13.44
CA PHE A 91 20.38 4.73 14.03
C PHE A 91 21.82 4.75 13.50
N ASP A 92 22.44 5.90 13.60
CA ASP A 92 23.86 6.04 13.30
C ASP A 92 24.72 5.40 14.41
N TYR A 93 26.00 5.25 14.11
CA TYR A 93 26.95 4.75 15.09
C TYR A 93 26.98 5.64 16.31
N ASP A 94 26.94 5.03 17.49
CA ASP A 94 27.03 5.69 18.79
C ASP A 94 26.02 6.85 18.98
N ALA A 95 24.87 6.78 18.30
CA ALA A 95 23.84 7.80 18.35
C ALA A 95 22.46 7.21 18.68
N ALA A 96 21.63 8.06 19.31
CA ALA A 96 20.20 7.79 19.57
C ALA A 96 19.29 8.86 18.91
N ASP A 97 19.85 9.75 18.11
CA ASP A 97 19.11 10.77 17.39
C ASP A 97 18.25 10.15 16.27
N ILE A 98 17.04 10.68 16.11
CA ILE A 98 16.11 10.21 15.07
C ILE A 98 16.55 10.77 13.72
N ARG A 99 17.02 9.89 12.85
CA ARG A 99 17.42 10.18 11.46
C ARG A 99 16.20 10.58 10.61
N GLY A 100 16.44 11.15 9.44
CA GLY A 100 15.37 11.57 8.52
C GLY A 100 14.49 10.43 8.04
N ASP A 101 15.08 9.27 7.70
CA ASP A 101 14.36 8.06 7.33
C ASP A 101 13.55 7.46 8.50
N ALA A 102 14.15 7.43 9.70
CA ALA A 102 13.48 7.03 10.91
C ALA A 102 12.30 7.93 11.26
N ARG A 103 12.45 9.24 11.08
CA ARG A 103 11.37 10.22 11.24
C ARG A 103 10.19 9.91 10.32
N SER A 104 10.44 9.69 9.04
CA SER A 104 9.39 9.35 8.06
C SER A 104 8.66 8.07 8.45
N SER A 105 9.38 7.05 8.96
CA SER A 105 8.79 5.82 9.47
C SER A 105 7.93 6.04 10.71
N LEU A 106 8.36 6.91 11.63
CA LEU A 106 7.59 7.27 12.84
C LEU A 106 6.35 8.09 12.48
N ASP A 107 6.47 9.04 11.55
CA ASP A 107 5.33 9.83 11.05
C ASP A 107 4.24 8.96 10.44
N ALA A 108 4.62 7.93 9.68
CA ALA A 108 3.66 6.97 9.11
C ALA A 108 2.88 6.18 10.18
N LYS A 109 3.43 6.00 11.38
CA LYS A 109 2.75 5.32 12.49
C LYS A 109 1.69 6.21 13.18
N LEU A 110 1.86 7.53 13.17
CA LEU A 110 1.02 8.46 13.92
C LEU A 110 -0.47 8.39 13.56
N PRO A 111 -0.88 8.43 12.27
CA PRO A 111 -2.30 8.36 11.92
C PRO A 111 -2.95 7.05 12.37
N ILE A 112 -2.21 5.93 12.31
CA ILE A 112 -2.72 4.64 12.77
C ILE A 112 -2.90 4.65 14.29
N LEU A 113 -1.92 5.16 15.05
CA LEU A 113 -1.98 5.25 16.51
C LEU A 113 -3.08 6.19 16.99
N ARG A 114 -3.36 7.27 16.26
CA ARG A 114 -4.46 8.20 16.54
C ARG A 114 -5.83 7.59 16.27
N ALA A 115 -5.98 6.86 15.18
CA ALA A 115 -7.23 6.15 14.84
C ALA A 115 -7.54 4.99 15.80
N ASN A 116 -6.54 4.47 16.52
CA ASN A 116 -6.64 3.28 17.37
C ASN A 116 -6.20 3.57 18.81
N ALA A 117 -7.04 4.24 19.59
CA ALA A 117 -6.71 4.64 20.97
C ALA A 117 -6.36 3.47 21.90
N GLY A 118 -6.93 2.29 21.69
CA GLY A 118 -6.67 1.08 22.48
C GLY A 118 -5.37 0.33 22.11
N LEU A 119 -4.65 0.78 21.06
CA LEU A 119 -3.45 0.13 20.61
C LEU A 119 -2.25 0.50 21.51
N GLN A 120 -1.52 -0.52 21.98
CA GLN A 120 -0.31 -0.34 22.78
C GLN A 120 0.90 -0.90 22.05
N LEU A 121 2.04 -0.23 22.22
CA LEU A 121 3.31 -0.60 21.63
C LEU A 121 4.37 -0.87 22.68
N ARG A 122 5.24 -1.82 22.39
CA ARG A 122 6.56 -1.95 23.02
C ARG A 122 7.62 -1.56 22.01
N ILE A 123 8.55 -0.70 22.40
CA ILE A 123 9.71 -0.30 21.61
C ILE A 123 10.95 -0.95 22.23
N SER A 124 11.62 -1.77 21.45
CA SER A 124 12.84 -2.49 21.85
C SER A 124 14.05 -1.82 21.19
N GLY A 125 14.96 -1.28 22.00
CA GLY A 125 16.19 -0.65 21.51
C GLY A 125 17.37 -1.63 21.50
N HIS A 126 18.18 -1.52 20.46
CA HIS A 126 19.33 -2.40 20.22
C HIS A 126 20.57 -1.58 19.86
N ALA A 127 21.74 -2.15 20.14
CA ALA A 127 23.06 -1.66 19.75
C ALA A 127 23.79 -2.68 18.86
N ASP A 128 24.86 -2.26 18.23
CA ASP A 128 25.83 -3.19 17.66
C ASP A 128 26.79 -3.71 18.74
N GLU A 129 27.64 -4.67 18.42
CA GLU A 129 28.51 -5.38 19.37
C GLU A 129 29.72 -4.56 19.88
N ARG A 130 29.91 -3.34 19.41
CA ARG A 130 31.05 -2.49 19.78
C ARG A 130 30.78 -1.77 21.10
N GLY A 131 31.64 -1.98 22.08
CA GLY A 131 31.51 -1.38 23.41
C GLY A 131 31.37 -2.41 24.52
N SER A 132 30.94 -1.98 25.69
CA SER A 132 30.60 -2.90 26.77
C SER A 132 29.10 -3.16 26.82
N ASP A 133 28.69 -4.33 27.32
CA ASP A 133 27.28 -4.70 27.49
C ASP A 133 26.49 -3.59 28.22
N GLN A 134 27.07 -3.05 29.31
CA GLN A 134 26.40 -1.98 30.06
C GLN A 134 26.21 -0.70 29.24
N TYR A 135 27.21 -0.34 28.43
CA TYR A 135 27.13 0.81 27.56
C TYR A 135 26.07 0.59 26.48
N ASN A 136 26.08 -0.57 25.83
CA ASN A 136 25.15 -0.93 24.77
C ASN A 136 23.70 -1.06 25.27
N ASP A 137 23.51 -1.52 26.52
CA ASP A 137 22.18 -1.50 27.15
C ASP A 137 21.68 -0.06 27.35
N ALA A 138 22.51 0.84 27.86
CA ALA A 138 22.16 2.25 28.02
C ALA A 138 21.89 2.94 26.67
N LEU A 139 22.65 2.61 25.63
CA LEU A 139 22.46 3.13 24.27
C LEU A 139 21.16 2.62 23.66
N GLY A 140 20.85 1.32 23.79
CA GLY A 140 19.59 0.73 23.38
C GLY A 140 18.40 1.39 24.07
N GLN A 141 18.51 1.60 25.40
CA GLN A 141 17.50 2.33 26.18
C GLN A 141 17.27 3.75 25.65
N SER A 142 18.35 4.47 25.35
CA SER A 142 18.30 5.83 24.81
C SER A 142 17.62 5.89 23.44
N ARG A 143 17.87 4.92 22.54
CA ARG A 143 17.24 4.77 21.24
C ARG A 143 15.73 4.51 21.36
N ALA A 144 15.34 3.58 22.23
CA ALA A 144 13.92 3.31 22.49
C ALA A 144 13.22 4.54 23.08
N ALA A 145 13.88 5.25 24.00
CA ALA A 145 13.36 6.47 24.61
C ALA A 145 13.22 7.62 23.59
N ALA A 146 14.15 7.77 22.67
CA ALA A 146 14.07 8.78 21.58
C ALA A 146 12.86 8.51 20.67
N ALA A 147 12.65 7.26 20.27
CA ALA A 147 11.48 6.88 19.48
C ALA A 147 10.16 7.09 20.24
N LYS A 148 10.10 6.71 21.53
CA LYS A 148 8.94 6.97 22.38
C LYS A 148 8.67 8.47 22.47
N ARG A 149 9.67 9.28 22.78
CA ARG A 149 9.55 10.73 22.89
C ARG A 149 8.99 11.33 21.61
N TYR A 150 9.53 10.94 20.44
CA TYR A 150 9.03 11.40 19.17
C TYR A 150 7.52 11.16 19.01
N LEU A 151 7.05 9.95 19.31
CA LEU A 151 5.63 9.61 19.21
C LEU A 151 4.77 10.39 20.22
N THR A 152 5.27 10.57 21.46
CA THR A 152 4.53 11.31 22.50
C THR A 152 4.46 12.79 22.23
N ASP A 153 5.52 13.41 21.74
CA ASP A 153 5.56 14.82 21.35
C ASP A 153 4.59 15.10 20.17
N ASN A 154 4.28 14.05 19.38
CA ASN A 154 3.29 14.09 18.31
C ASN A 154 1.89 13.59 18.72
N GLY A 155 1.59 13.56 20.03
CA GLY A 155 0.25 13.37 20.57
C GLY A 155 -0.17 11.94 20.84
N VAL A 156 0.76 10.98 20.89
CA VAL A 156 0.48 9.61 21.35
C VAL A 156 0.64 9.58 22.89
N ASP A 157 -0.35 9.03 23.60
CA ASP A 157 -0.29 8.92 25.06
C ASP A 157 0.91 8.04 25.48
N ALA A 158 1.73 8.57 26.39
CA ALA A 158 2.92 7.92 26.90
C ALA A 158 2.62 6.57 27.62
N ALA A 159 1.43 6.43 28.21
CA ALA A 159 0.99 5.20 28.87
C ALA A 159 0.79 4.03 27.88
N ARG A 160 0.62 4.34 26.61
CA ARG A 160 0.45 3.35 25.53
C ARG A 160 1.77 2.79 25.02
N ILE A 161 2.91 3.34 25.43
CA ILE A 161 4.22 2.98 24.91
C ILE A 161 5.14 2.55 26.05
N THR A 162 5.50 1.28 26.04
CA THR A 162 6.55 0.73 26.90
C THR A 162 7.88 0.65 26.15
N ILE A 163 9.00 0.76 26.85
CA ILE A 163 10.32 0.64 26.25
C ILE A 163 11.14 -0.44 26.98
N VAL A 164 12.01 -1.09 26.25
CA VAL A 164 12.97 -2.06 26.76
C VAL A 164 14.27 -1.95 25.96
N SER A 165 15.40 -2.17 26.61
CA SER A 165 16.67 -2.36 25.92
C SER A 165 17.05 -3.83 25.89
N TYR A 166 17.67 -4.24 24.82
CA TYR A 166 18.38 -5.52 24.68
C TYR A 166 19.88 -5.31 24.40
N GLY A 167 20.33 -4.05 24.36
CA GLY A 167 21.73 -3.77 24.03
C GLY A 167 22.16 -4.49 22.75
N GLU A 168 23.28 -5.19 22.82
CA GLU A 168 23.81 -6.04 21.75
C GLU A 168 23.32 -7.49 21.78
N GLN A 169 22.57 -7.90 22.82
CA GLN A 169 22.29 -9.31 23.12
C GLN A 169 21.31 -9.98 22.15
N ARG A 170 20.62 -9.19 21.31
CA ARG A 170 19.69 -9.68 20.29
C ARG A 170 20.02 -9.10 18.92
N PRO A 171 21.11 -9.53 18.30
CA PRO A 171 21.47 -9.02 16.98
C PRO A 171 20.45 -9.46 15.93
N ALA A 172 20.09 -8.55 15.01
CA ALA A 172 19.27 -8.87 13.84
C ALA A 172 20.09 -9.62 12.78
N THR A 173 21.40 -9.37 12.75
CA THR A 173 22.32 -9.98 11.81
C THR A 173 23.63 -10.25 12.54
N SER A 174 24.14 -11.48 12.41
CA SER A 174 25.46 -11.86 12.86
C SER A 174 26.52 -11.32 11.91
N GLY A 175 27.67 -10.92 12.44
CA GLY A 175 28.82 -10.41 11.68
C GLY A 175 29.43 -9.20 12.36
N SER A 176 30.75 -9.02 12.15
CA SER A 176 31.56 -7.94 12.73
C SER A 176 32.00 -6.98 11.64
N ASP A 177 31.05 -6.50 10.86
CA ASP A 177 31.23 -5.50 9.80
C ASP A 177 30.11 -4.44 9.81
N GLU A 178 30.29 -3.35 9.08
CA GLU A 178 29.31 -2.25 9.03
C GLU A 178 27.97 -2.69 8.44
N SER A 179 27.95 -3.71 7.59
CA SER A 179 26.72 -4.26 7.02
C SER A 179 25.86 -4.96 8.09
N ALA A 180 26.47 -5.65 9.04
CA ALA A 180 25.78 -6.24 10.18
C ALA A 180 25.48 -5.19 11.25
N TRP A 181 26.46 -4.36 11.61
CA TRP A 181 26.32 -3.33 12.64
C TRP A 181 25.21 -2.33 12.34
N SER A 182 25.10 -1.85 11.09
CA SER A 182 24.04 -0.92 10.69
C SER A 182 22.63 -1.49 10.87
N ARG A 183 22.46 -2.81 10.73
CA ARG A 183 21.16 -3.49 10.97
C ARG A 183 20.90 -3.73 12.45
N ASN A 184 21.97 -3.87 13.24
CA ASN A 184 21.86 -4.07 14.68
C ASN A 184 21.53 -2.77 15.44
N ARG A 185 21.99 -1.63 14.95
CA ARG A 185 21.64 -0.30 15.49
C ARG A 185 20.20 0.10 15.14
N ARG A 186 19.23 -0.43 15.90
CA ARG A 186 17.81 -0.30 15.56
C ARG A 186 16.91 -0.13 16.78
N ALA A 187 15.68 0.29 16.51
CA ALA A 187 14.55 0.09 17.42
C ALA A 187 13.44 -0.66 16.70
N GLU A 188 12.95 -1.71 17.33
CA GLU A 188 11.84 -2.54 16.89
C GLU A 188 10.55 -2.15 17.59
N PHE A 189 9.43 -2.34 16.91
CA PHE A 189 8.11 -2.00 17.41
C PHE A 189 7.24 -3.26 17.45
N GLU A 190 6.66 -3.53 18.60
CA GLU A 190 5.76 -4.66 18.80
C GLU A 190 4.40 -4.15 19.30
N ILE A 191 3.32 -4.67 18.70
CA ILE A 191 1.97 -4.41 19.18
C ILE A 191 1.68 -5.34 20.34
N THR A 192 1.51 -4.79 21.56
CA THR A 192 1.28 -5.55 22.77
C THR A 192 -0.20 -5.66 23.14
N ALA A 193 -1.03 -4.72 22.69
CA ALA A 193 -2.48 -4.76 22.86
C ALA A 193 -3.19 -4.01 21.72
N GLY A 194 -4.48 -4.32 21.51
CA GLY A 194 -5.32 -3.66 20.50
C GLY A 194 -5.07 -4.08 19.05
N GLY A 195 -4.18 -5.05 18.81
CA GLY A 195 -3.78 -5.45 17.46
C GLY A 195 -4.80 -6.31 16.68
N THR A 196 -5.87 -6.78 17.31
CA THR A 196 -6.89 -7.63 16.65
C THR A 196 -7.85 -6.84 15.75
N ASN A 197 -8.10 -5.57 16.08
CA ASN A 197 -9.08 -4.71 15.40
C ASN A 197 -8.46 -3.38 14.99
N ILE A 198 -7.39 -3.43 14.19
CA ILE A 198 -6.75 -2.21 13.70
C ILE A 198 -7.67 -1.55 12.66
N VAL A 199 -7.99 -0.28 12.88
CA VAL A 199 -8.67 0.59 11.92
C VAL A 199 -7.60 1.28 11.08
N PRO A 200 -7.50 1.00 9.76
CA PRO A 200 -6.58 1.72 8.89
C PRO A 200 -6.92 3.21 8.86
N PRO A 201 -5.93 4.11 8.74
CA PRO A 201 -6.19 5.52 8.54
C PRO A 201 -6.89 5.76 7.19
N GLN A 202 -7.82 6.72 7.17
CA GLN A 202 -8.51 7.16 5.95
C GLN A 202 -7.69 8.21 5.20
#